data_57e57a0167284fce003993535f014dfd
#
_entry.id   57e57a0167284fce003993535f014dfd
#
_cell.length_a   1.000
_cell.length_b   1.000
_cell.length_c   1.000
_cell.angle_alpha   90.00
_cell.angle_beta   90.00
_cell.angle_gamma   90.00
#
_symmetry.space_group_name_H-M   'P 1'
#
loop_
_entity.id
_entity.type
_entity.pdbx_description
1 polymer ?
#
loop_
_entity_poly.entity_id
_entity_poly.type
_entity_poly.pdbx_seq_one_letter_code
_entity_poly.pdbx_strand_id
1 'polypeptide(L)'
;MIAPYIRVTPVVETSGADFGLAAVPLVFKLELFQHAGSFKTRGAFTNLLTRTIPATGVVAASGGNHGAAVAYAAMRLGVKARIFVPTVSSPAKIARIQSYGADLVVTGDRYADALAASQEWTAGSGALPVHAFDQEETLLGQGTLALELDRQVPGLDTLLVAVGGGGLIGGIAAWCGGRPRVIGVEPAHAPTLSRALEAGKPVDAPAGGIAADSLAPRRVGELMFPIARAHISRVLLVSDAAIRLAQDALWDTLRVVAEPGGAAAFSALSSGAYAPEPGERVGVVVSGGNTTAVDFGR
;
A
#
# COMPACT_ATOMS: atom_id res chain seq x y z
N MET A 1 14.92 -13.84 -2.57
CA MET A 1 13.88 -14.64 -3.22
C MET A 1 13.10 -13.82 -4.26
N ILE A 2 12.39 -12.73 -3.91
CA ILE A 2 11.56 -11.95 -4.85
C ILE A 2 12.37 -11.02 -5.78
N ALA A 3 13.64 -10.74 -5.51
CA ALA A 3 14.46 -9.78 -6.25
C ALA A 3 14.44 -9.93 -7.79
N PRO A 4 14.41 -11.14 -8.38
CA PRO A 4 14.33 -11.29 -9.84
C PRO A 4 12.99 -10.89 -10.46
N TYR A 5 11.95 -10.71 -9.64
CA TYR A 5 10.57 -10.50 -10.08
C TYR A 5 10.06 -9.09 -9.80
N ILE A 6 10.79 -8.31 -9.01
CA ILE A 6 10.42 -6.94 -8.64
C ILE A 6 11.43 -5.94 -9.20
N ARG A 7 11.03 -4.70 -9.28
CA ARG A 7 11.94 -3.59 -9.58
C ARG A 7 12.61 -3.10 -8.32
N VAL A 8 13.87 -2.72 -8.41
CA VAL A 8 14.46 -1.75 -7.47
C VAL A 8 13.83 -0.42 -7.81
N THR A 9 12.95 0.08 -6.95
CA THR A 9 12.22 1.31 -7.22
C THR A 9 13.09 2.53 -6.94
N PRO A 10 12.98 3.62 -7.72
CA PRO A 10 13.82 4.79 -7.54
C PRO A 10 13.56 5.49 -6.21
N VAL A 11 14.61 6.20 -5.78
CA VAL A 11 14.58 7.21 -4.72
C VAL A 11 14.83 8.57 -5.35
N VAL A 12 14.13 9.59 -4.86
CA VAL A 12 14.41 10.99 -5.20
C VAL A 12 14.75 11.72 -3.92
N GLU A 13 15.96 12.25 -3.84
CA GLU A 13 16.41 13.13 -2.77
C GLU A 13 16.16 14.58 -3.16
N THR A 14 15.60 15.39 -2.25
CA THR A 14 15.20 16.77 -2.47
C THR A 14 15.17 17.51 -1.13
N SER A 15 14.75 18.76 -1.15
CA SER A 15 14.56 19.57 0.06
C SER A 15 13.09 19.88 0.30
N GLY A 16 12.69 20.00 1.54
CA GLY A 16 11.36 20.53 1.89
C GLY A 16 11.11 21.91 1.28
N ALA A 17 12.16 22.71 1.08
CA ALA A 17 12.08 24.02 0.44
C ALA A 17 11.55 23.97 -1.00
N ASP A 18 11.78 22.88 -1.74
CA ASP A 18 11.27 22.69 -3.09
C ASP A 18 9.74 22.57 -3.13
N PHE A 19 9.15 22.28 -1.99
CA PHE A 19 7.68 22.19 -1.77
C PHE A 19 7.13 23.37 -0.95
N GLY A 20 7.93 24.42 -0.72
CA GLY A 20 7.53 25.55 0.13
C GLY A 20 7.45 25.22 1.63
N LEU A 21 8.10 24.14 2.07
CA LEU A 21 8.18 23.70 3.47
C LEU A 21 9.52 24.11 4.10
N ALA A 22 9.74 23.74 5.37
CA ALA A 22 11.04 23.90 6.02
C ALA A 22 12.14 23.19 5.22
N ALA A 23 13.32 23.79 5.15
CA ALA A 23 14.47 23.29 4.39
C ALA A 23 15.12 22.08 5.11
N VAL A 24 14.44 20.95 5.11
CA VAL A 24 14.92 19.66 5.63
C VAL A 24 15.16 18.69 4.48
N PRO A 25 16.12 17.75 4.59
CA PRO A 25 16.33 16.71 3.59
C PRO A 25 15.12 15.80 3.49
N LEU A 26 14.53 15.67 2.30
CA LEU A 26 13.42 14.75 1.99
C LEU A 26 13.88 13.67 1.03
N VAL A 27 13.41 12.45 1.28
CA VAL A 27 13.70 11.28 0.46
C VAL A 27 12.39 10.59 0.07
N PHE A 28 12.04 10.61 -1.20
CA PHE A 28 10.85 9.95 -1.70
C PHE A 28 11.18 8.56 -2.23
N LYS A 29 10.60 7.51 -1.64
CA LYS A 29 10.64 6.15 -2.15
C LYS A 29 9.45 5.89 -3.06
N LEU A 30 9.70 5.72 -4.36
CA LEU A 30 8.68 5.77 -5.41
C LEU A 30 8.16 4.36 -5.77
N GLU A 31 7.37 3.75 -4.89
CA GLU A 31 6.76 2.43 -5.11
C GLU A 31 5.65 2.43 -6.19
N LEU A 32 5.20 3.58 -6.60
CA LEU A 32 4.31 3.69 -7.77
C LEU A 32 4.96 3.17 -9.06
N PHE A 33 6.29 3.13 -9.13
CA PHE A 33 7.05 2.55 -10.25
C PHE A 33 7.26 1.04 -10.14
N GLN A 34 6.82 0.40 -9.07
CA GLN A 34 6.85 -1.06 -8.98
C GLN A 34 5.90 -1.66 -10.03
N HIS A 35 6.13 -2.91 -10.42
CA HIS A 35 5.21 -3.64 -11.28
C HIS A 35 3.78 -3.57 -10.73
N ALA A 36 2.79 -3.59 -11.60
CA ALA A 36 1.39 -3.35 -11.27
C ALA A 36 1.10 -1.99 -10.59
N GLY A 37 2.06 -1.05 -10.58
CA GLY A 37 1.89 0.35 -10.18
C GLY A 37 1.79 0.60 -8.67
N SER A 38 2.20 -0.35 -7.83
CA SER A 38 2.21 -0.18 -6.38
C SER A 38 3.09 -1.20 -5.67
N PHE A 39 3.43 -0.92 -4.41
CA PHE A 39 4.18 -1.80 -3.51
C PHE A 39 3.57 -3.20 -3.34
N LYS A 40 2.28 -3.38 -3.63
CA LYS A 40 1.55 -4.64 -3.42
C LYS A 40 2.18 -5.83 -4.15
N THR A 41 2.89 -5.59 -5.23
CA THR A 41 3.61 -6.61 -6.00
C THR A 41 4.65 -7.35 -5.17
N ARG A 42 5.29 -6.69 -4.19
CA ARG A 42 6.27 -7.32 -3.29
C ARG A 42 5.65 -8.46 -2.48
N GLY A 43 4.54 -8.19 -1.80
CA GLY A 43 3.80 -9.20 -1.04
C GLY A 43 3.17 -10.27 -1.92
N ALA A 44 2.68 -9.91 -3.11
CA ALA A 44 2.13 -10.89 -4.05
C ALA A 44 3.19 -11.93 -4.47
N PHE A 45 4.37 -11.50 -4.90
CA PHE A 45 5.45 -12.43 -5.23
C PHE A 45 5.93 -13.23 -4.04
N THR A 46 6.01 -12.66 -2.84
CA THR A 46 6.41 -13.41 -1.66
C THR A 46 5.43 -14.55 -1.40
N ASN A 47 4.12 -14.29 -1.42
CA ASN A 47 3.12 -15.35 -1.28
C ASN A 47 3.28 -16.47 -2.31
N LEU A 48 3.43 -16.12 -3.59
CA LEU A 48 3.47 -17.10 -4.66
C LEU A 48 4.80 -17.88 -4.73
N LEU A 49 5.88 -17.35 -4.19
CA LEU A 49 7.21 -17.98 -4.21
C LEU A 49 7.54 -18.77 -2.94
N THR A 50 6.84 -18.51 -1.83
CA THR A 50 7.11 -19.17 -0.55
C THR A 50 6.09 -20.23 -0.17
N ARG A 51 4.91 -20.19 -0.77
CA ARG A 51 3.81 -21.12 -0.45
C ARG A 51 3.62 -22.15 -1.55
N THR A 52 3.12 -23.32 -1.18
CA THR A 52 2.75 -24.36 -2.16
C THR A 52 1.47 -23.95 -2.87
N ILE A 53 1.55 -23.76 -4.20
CA ILE A 53 0.40 -23.34 -5.00
C ILE A 53 -0.29 -24.60 -5.55
N PRO A 54 -1.58 -24.80 -5.26
CA PRO A 54 -2.34 -25.93 -5.81
C PRO A 54 -2.61 -25.76 -7.31
N ALA A 55 -2.97 -26.83 -7.99
CA ALA A 55 -3.30 -26.82 -9.43
C ALA A 55 -4.48 -25.89 -9.77
N THR A 56 -5.34 -25.60 -8.80
CA THR A 56 -6.43 -24.63 -8.88
C THR A 56 -5.95 -23.18 -8.90
N GLY A 57 -4.67 -22.93 -8.52
CA GLY A 57 -4.06 -21.60 -8.54
C GLY A 57 -4.30 -20.79 -7.27
N VAL A 58 -4.27 -19.47 -7.43
CA VAL A 58 -4.43 -18.49 -6.34
C VAL A 58 -5.72 -17.70 -6.48
N VAL A 59 -6.20 -17.17 -5.35
CA VAL A 59 -7.41 -16.33 -5.32
C VAL A 59 -7.17 -15.08 -4.48
N ALA A 60 -7.75 -13.96 -4.92
CA ALA A 60 -7.78 -12.73 -4.14
C ALA A 60 -9.11 -11.98 -4.35
N ALA A 61 -9.54 -11.23 -3.34
CA ALA A 61 -10.65 -10.31 -3.44
C ALA A 61 -10.12 -8.88 -3.42
N SER A 62 -10.08 -8.22 -4.57
CA SER A 62 -9.69 -6.80 -4.67
C SER A 62 -9.84 -6.29 -6.10
N GLY A 63 -10.60 -5.22 -6.29
CA GLY A 63 -10.65 -4.47 -7.54
C GLY A 63 -9.54 -3.41 -7.70
N GLY A 64 -8.62 -3.28 -6.73
CA GLY A 64 -7.57 -2.27 -6.72
C GLY A 64 -6.15 -2.85 -6.82
N ASN A 65 -5.21 -2.19 -6.13
CA ASN A 65 -3.79 -2.51 -6.19
C ASN A 65 -3.44 -3.96 -5.86
N HIS A 66 -4.16 -4.57 -4.91
CA HIS A 66 -3.88 -5.94 -4.51
C HIS A 66 -4.28 -6.95 -5.61
N GLY A 67 -5.48 -6.81 -6.17
CA GLY A 67 -5.92 -7.69 -7.26
C GLY A 67 -4.99 -7.60 -8.49
N ALA A 68 -4.59 -6.37 -8.87
CA ALA A 68 -3.64 -6.15 -9.95
C ALA A 68 -2.26 -6.79 -9.65
N ALA A 69 -1.77 -6.68 -8.42
CA ALA A 69 -0.49 -7.26 -8.02
C ALA A 69 -0.49 -8.79 -8.02
N VAL A 70 -1.58 -9.41 -7.51
CA VAL A 70 -1.72 -10.88 -7.51
C VAL A 70 -1.85 -11.40 -8.94
N ALA A 71 -2.69 -10.76 -9.77
CA ALA A 71 -2.83 -11.13 -11.19
C ALA A 71 -1.49 -11.03 -11.94
N TYR A 72 -0.75 -9.94 -11.74
CA TYR A 72 0.57 -9.76 -12.34
C TYR A 72 1.57 -10.83 -11.88
N ALA A 73 1.67 -11.09 -10.59
CA ALA A 73 2.59 -12.09 -10.05
C ALA A 73 2.26 -13.50 -10.58
N ALA A 74 0.97 -13.85 -10.62
CA ALA A 74 0.50 -15.12 -11.17
C ALA A 74 0.83 -15.27 -12.65
N MET A 75 0.58 -14.23 -13.46
CA MET A 75 0.96 -14.19 -14.87
C MET A 75 2.46 -14.46 -15.06
N ARG A 76 3.31 -13.79 -14.27
CA ARG A 76 4.77 -13.91 -14.38
C ARG A 76 5.30 -15.28 -13.98
N LEU A 77 4.58 -16.01 -13.13
CA LEU A 77 4.95 -17.35 -12.65
C LEU A 77 4.20 -18.47 -13.36
N GLY A 78 3.35 -18.17 -14.35
CA GLY A 78 2.54 -19.16 -15.04
C GLY A 78 1.50 -19.84 -14.16
N VAL A 79 1.02 -19.14 -13.13
CA VAL A 79 0.04 -19.63 -12.15
C VAL A 79 -1.35 -19.12 -12.51
N LYS A 80 -2.37 -19.95 -12.35
CA LYS A 80 -3.77 -19.51 -12.49
C LYS A 80 -4.13 -18.56 -11.36
N ALA A 81 -4.80 -17.46 -11.67
CA ALA A 81 -5.32 -16.52 -10.68
C ALA A 81 -6.80 -16.24 -10.92
N ARG A 82 -7.61 -16.30 -9.87
CA ARG A 82 -9.01 -15.84 -9.88
C ARG A 82 -9.15 -14.65 -8.96
N ILE A 83 -9.64 -13.53 -9.52
CA ILE A 83 -9.77 -12.27 -8.78
C ILE A 83 -11.24 -11.90 -8.68
N PHE A 84 -11.74 -11.75 -7.46
CA PHE A 84 -13.10 -11.32 -7.16
C PHE A 84 -13.13 -9.82 -6.94
N VAL A 85 -14.03 -9.12 -7.63
CA VAL A 85 -14.15 -7.66 -7.55
C VAL A 85 -15.62 -7.26 -7.42
N PRO A 86 -15.95 -6.22 -6.65
CA PRO A 86 -17.31 -5.69 -6.59
C PRO A 86 -17.66 -4.92 -7.86
N THR A 87 -18.97 -4.82 -8.14
CA THR A 87 -19.51 -4.11 -9.32
C THR A 87 -19.12 -2.63 -9.38
N VAL A 88 -18.86 -2.01 -8.22
CA VAL A 88 -18.41 -0.60 -8.12
C VAL A 88 -16.96 -0.39 -8.54
N SER A 89 -16.20 -1.44 -8.86
CA SER A 89 -14.82 -1.30 -9.35
C SER A 89 -14.79 -0.60 -10.70
N SER A 90 -13.88 0.36 -10.85
CA SER A 90 -13.80 1.13 -12.10
C SER A 90 -13.43 0.23 -13.31
N PRO A 91 -13.99 0.49 -14.51
CA PRO A 91 -13.66 -0.29 -15.70
C PRO A 91 -12.16 -0.35 -16.00
N ALA A 92 -11.42 0.73 -15.77
CA ALA A 92 -9.98 0.78 -16.00
C ALA A 92 -9.19 -0.20 -15.07
N LYS A 93 -9.60 -0.32 -13.80
CA LYS A 93 -9.02 -1.29 -12.85
C LYS A 93 -9.34 -2.72 -13.24
N ILE A 94 -10.58 -2.98 -13.65
CA ILE A 94 -11.04 -4.28 -14.16
C ILE A 94 -10.19 -4.67 -15.39
N ALA A 95 -10.11 -3.80 -16.40
CA ALA A 95 -9.34 -4.04 -17.61
C ALA A 95 -7.86 -4.31 -17.32
N ARG A 96 -7.29 -3.63 -16.33
CA ARG A 96 -5.90 -3.87 -15.90
C ARG A 96 -5.70 -5.27 -15.32
N ILE A 97 -6.60 -5.74 -14.44
CA ILE A 97 -6.54 -7.09 -13.88
C ILE A 97 -6.67 -8.13 -15.00
N GLN A 98 -7.64 -7.93 -15.91
CA GLN A 98 -7.84 -8.81 -17.06
C GLN A 98 -6.63 -8.85 -18.01
N SER A 99 -5.94 -7.72 -18.21
CA SER A 99 -4.75 -7.66 -19.08
C SER A 99 -3.59 -8.53 -18.57
N TYR A 100 -3.61 -8.93 -17.30
CA TYR A 100 -2.67 -9.89 -16.73
C TYR A 100 -3.14 -11.35 -16.84
N GLY A 101 -4.25 -11.62 -17.55
CA GLY A 101 -4.74 -12.97 -17.80
C GLY A 101 -5.43 -13.63 -16.60
N ALA A 102 -5.79 -12.89 -15.58
CA ALA A 102 -6.54 -13.42 -14.45
C ALA A 102 -8.01 -13.70 -14.82
N ASP A 103 -8.55 -14.79 -14.28
CA ASP A 103 -9.98 -15.08 -14.31
C ASP A 103 -10.69 -14.11 -13.33
N LEU A 104 -11.45 -13.18 -13.89
CA LEU A 104 -12.09 -12.11 -13.12
C LEU A 104 -13.56 -12.45 -12.87
N VAL A 105 -13.96 -12.41 -11.61
CA VAL A 105 -15.34 -12.57 -11.18
C VAL A 105 -15.86 -11.26 -10.61
N VAL A 106 -16.77 -10.60 -11.33
CA VAL A 106 -17.44 -9.39 -10.85
C VAL A 106 -18.69 -9.80 -10.09
N THR A 107 -18.74 -9.51 -8.78
CA THR A 107 -19.83 -10.00 -7.92
C THR A 107 -20.05 -9.11 -6.70
N GLY A 108 -21.33 -8.89 -6.35
CA GLY A 108 -21.72 -8.05 -5.22
C GLY A 108 -21.49 -6.57 -5.45
N ASP A 109 -22.08 -5.76 -4.58
CA ASP A 109 -21.99 -4.30 -4.70
C ASP A 109 -20.87 -3.69 -3.84
N ARG A 110 -20.33 -4.47 -2.90
CA ARG A 110 -19.32 -4.03 -1.94
C ARG A 110 -18.16 -5.00 -1.88
N TYR A 111 -17.03 -4.51 -1.39
CA TYR A 111 -15.84 -5.35 -1.13
C TYR A 111 -16.16 -6.59 -0.28
N ALA A 112 -17.01 -6.44 0.74
CA ALA A 112 -17.39 -7.58 1.60
C ALA A 112 -18.10 -8.72 0.84
N ASP A 113 -18.90 -8.37 -0.16
CA ASP A 113 -19.63 -9.35 -0.97
C ASP A 113 -18.65 -10.13 -1.88
N ALA A 114 -17.71 -9.42 -2.52
CA ALA A 114 -16.66 -10.04 -3.33
C ALA A 114 -15.70 -10.89 -2.47
N LEU A 115 -15.40 -10.45 -1.24
CA LEU A 115 -14.61 -11.23 -0.29
C LEU A 115 -15.32 -12.52 0.11
N ALA A 116 -16.61 -12.47 0.48
CA ALA A 116 -17.39 -13.64 0.84
C ALA A 116 -17.44 -14.67 -0.31
N ALA A 117 -17.71 -14.20 -1.53
CA ALA A 117 -17.70 -15.06 -2.72
C ALA A 117 -16.32 -15.69 -2.97
N SER A 118 -15.24 -14.97 -2.75
CA SER A 118 -13.87 -15.50 -2.88
C SER A 118 -13.58 -16.58 -1.82
N GLN A 119 -14.07 -16.41 -0.60
CA GLN A 119 -13.93 -17.38 0.50
C GLN A 119 -14.71 -18.66 0.22
N GLU A 120 -15.95 -18.54 -0.24
CA GLU A 120 -16.78 -19.69 -0.65
C GLU A 120 -16.12 -20.48 -1.78
N TRP A 121 -15.64 -19.77 -2.82
CA TRP A 121 -14.92 -20.42 -3.91
C TRP A 121 -13.63 -21.10 -3.43
N THR A 122 -12.90 -20.49 -2.53
CA THR A 122 -11.67 -21.05 -1.93
C THR A 122 -11.97 -22.36 -1.20
N ALA A 123 -13.03 -22.39 -0.39
CA ALA A 123 -13.45 -23.58 0.36
C ALA A 123 -13.81 -24.76 -0.56
N GLY A 124 -14.45 -24.49 -1.71
CA GLY A 124 -14.84 -25.52 -2.68
C GLY A 124 -13.70 -25.97 -3.61
N SER A 125 -12.79 -25.07 -3.98
CA SER A 125 -11.75 -25.32 -4.99
C SER A 125 -10.39 -25.72 -4.40
N GLY A 126 -10.13 -25.42 -3.15
CA GLY A 126 -8.82 -25.56 -2.51
C GLY A 126 -7.76 -24.60 -3.06
N ALA A 127 -8.14 -23.53 -3.78
CA ALA A 127 -7.21 -22.52 -4.25
C ALA A 127 -6.53 -21.78 -3.10
N LEU A 128 -5.31 -21.29 -3.36
CA LEU A 128 -4.52 -20.60 -2.34
C LEU A 128 -5.01 -19.14 -2.18
N PRO A 129 -5.54 -18.72 -1.02
CA PRO A 129 -5.91 -17.34 -0.79
C PRO A 129 -4.67 -16.48 -0.54
N VAL A 130 -4.64 -15.30 -1.20
CA VAL A 130 -3.62 -14.27 -1.00
C VAL A 130 -4.29 -13.05 -0.39
N HIS A 131 -4.02 -12.81 0.89
CA HIS A 131 -4.63 -11.70 1.63
C HIS A 131 -3.90 -10.38 1.38
N ALA A 132 -4.67 -9.29 1.32
CA ALA A 132 -4.15 -7.98 0.91
C ALA A 132 -3.14 -7.36 1.89
N PHE A 133 -3.16 -7.77 3.17
CA PHE A 133 -2.31 -7.19 4.22
C PHE A 133 -2.11 -8.09 5.45
N ASP A 134 -3.04 -8.96 5.82
CA ASP A 134 -3.00 -9.74 7.06
C ASP A 134 -2.56 -11.19 6.78
N GLN A 135 -1.30 -11.32 6.42
CA GLN A 135 -0.66 -12.59 6.10
C GLN A 135 0.85 -12.43 6.23
N GLU A 136 1.53 -13.41 6.82
CA GLU A 136 2.96 -13.33 7.11
C GLU A 136 3.78 -13.03 5.84
N GLU A 137 3.54 -13.78 4.77
CA GLU A 137 4.26 -13.60 3.50
C GLU A 137 4.00 -12.22 2.88
N THR A 138 2.81 -11.66 3.11
CA THR A 138 2.49 -10.30 2.68
C THR A 138 3.32 -9.29 3.47
N LEU A 139 3.38 -9.41 4.81
CA LEU A 139 4.21 -8.54 5.65
C LEU A 139 5.70 -8.64 5.29
N LEU A 140 6.23 -9.86 5.14
CA LEU A 140 7.61 -10.11 4.73
C LEU A 140 7.94 -9.46 3.38
N GLY A 141 7.04 -9.62 2.40
CA GLY A 141 7.19 -9.01 1.08
C GLY A 141 7.22 -7.49 1.14
N GLN A 142 6.33 -6.87 1.90
CA GLN A 142 6.28 -5.41 2.06
C GLN A 142 7.50 -4.89 2.83
N GLY A 143 8.03 -5.65 3.79
CA GLY A 143 9.26 -5.31 4.53
C GLY A 143 10.49 -5.20 3.63
N THR A 144 10.51 -5.88 2.48
CA THR A 144 11.61 -5.75 1.51
C THR A 144 11.78 -4.33 0.96
N LEU A 145 10.73 -3.49 1.05
CA LEU A 145 10.83 -2.07 0.71
C LEU A 145 11.81 -1.35 1.64
N ALA A 146 11.68 -1.57 2.95
CA ALA A 146 12.56 -0.94 3.93
C ALA A 146 14.01 -1.45 3.81
N LEU A 147 14.20 -2.76 3.59
CA LEU A 147 15.51 -3.35 3.27
C LEU A 147 16.15 -2.69 2.05
N GLU A 148 15.36 -2.43 1.00
CA GLU A 148 15.85 -1.80 -0.24
C GLU A 148 16.18 -0.32 0.00
N LEU A 149 15.29 0.39 0.70
CA LEU A 149 15.47 1.81 1.03
C LEU A 149 16.69 2.05 1.90
N ASP A 150 16.92 1.22 2.92
CA ASP A 150 18.09 1.30 3.80
C ASP A 150 19.41 1.15 3.03
N ARG A 151 19.43 0.31 2.00
CA ARG A 151 20.60 0.16 1.10
C ARG A 151 20.80 1.32 0.16
N GLN A 152 19.71 1.94 -0.31
CA GLN A 152 19.77 3.09 -1.22
C GLN A 152 20.14 4.38 -0.49
N VAL A 153 19.58 4.56 0.71
CA VAL A 153 19.67 5.80 1.48
C VAL A 153 19.79 5.47 2.96
N PRO A 154 20.99 5.07 3.41
CA PRO A 154 21.22 4.82 4.83
C PRO A 154 21.09 6.10 5.67
N GLY A 155 20.69 5.98 6.92
CA GLY A 155 20.69 7.08 7.88
C GLY A 155 19.48 8.01 7.78
N LEU A 156 18.31 7.49 7.41
CA LEU A 156 17.04 8.19 7.63
C LEU A 156 16.72 8.28 9.13
N ASP A 157 16.21 9.42 9.58
CA ASP A 157 15.75 9.61 10.98
C ASP A 157 14.29 9.19 11.13
N THR A 158 13.47 9.51 10.14
CA THR A 158 12.02 9.25 10.16
C THR A 158 11.56 8.73 8.79
N LEU A 159 10.58 7.81 8.80
CA LEU A 159 9.93 7.29 7.60
C LEU A 159 8.42 7.42 7.73
N LEU A 160 7.80 8.20 6.85
CA LEU A 160 6.36 8.39 6.74
C LEU A 160 5.75 7.34 5.82
N VAL A 161 4.75 6.62 6.29
CA VAL A 161 4.13 5.51 5.58
C VAL A 161 2.61 5.58 5.67
N ALA A 162 1.93 5.55 4.54
CA ALA A 162 0.48 5.49 4.49
C ALA A 162 -0.06 4.17 5.07
N VAL A 163 -1.15 4.25 5.83
CA VAL A 163 -1.78 3.11 6.49
C VAL A 163 -3.19 2.88 5.97
N GLY A 164 -3.45 1.65 5.55
CA GLY A 164 -4.80 1.10 5.39
C GLY A 164 -4.94 -0.11 6.33
N GLY A 165 -4.89 -1.34 5.82
CA GLY A 165 -4.88 -2.57 6.64
C GLY A 165 -3.58 -2.85 7.40
N GLY A 166 -2.56 -2.03 7.20
CA GLY A 166 -1.30 -2.07 7.94
C GLY A 166 -0.23 -3.00 7.38
N GLY A 167 -0.48 -3.74 6.30
CA GLY A 167 0.50 -4.68 5.75
C GLY A 167 1.81 -4.00 5.30
N LEU A 168 1.74 -2.79 4.72
CA LEU A 168 2.92 -2.05 4.31
C LEU A 168 3.71 -1.57 5.53
N ILE A 169 3.08 -0.80 6.39
CA ILE A 169 3.74 -0.22 7.55
C ILE A 169 4.20 -1.29 8.56
N GLY A 170 3.44 -2.39 8.70
CA GLY A 170 3.81 -3.51 9.56
C GLY A 170 5.09 -4.20 9.07
N GLY A 171 5.19 -4.49 7.78
CA GLY A 171 6.40 -5.06 7.19
C GLY A 171 7.61 -4.12 7.29
N ILE A 172 7.42 -2.83 7.01
CA ILE A 172 8.46 -1.80 7.16
C ILE A 172 8.91 -1.69 8.62
N ALA A 173 7.97 -1.58 9.55
CA ALA A 173 8.27 -1.40 10.97
C ALA A 173 9.00 -2.61 11.57
N ALA A 174 8.62 -3.82 11.16
CA ALA A 174 9.32 -5.05 11.56
C ALA A 174 10.79 -5.06 11.10
N TRP A 175 11.08 -4.58 9.88
CA TRP A 175 12.45 -4.46 9.39
C TRP A 175 13.22 -3.38 10.14
N CYS A 176 12.63 -2.20 10.30
CA CYS A 176 13.28 -1.04 10.90
C CYS A 176 13.66 -1.25 12.36
N GLY A 177 12.90 -2.06 13.13
CA GLY A 177 13.19 -2.34 14.54
C GLY A 177 13.29 -1.09 15.42
N GLY A 178 12.67 0.04 14.99
CA GLY A 178 12.69 1.34 15.69
C GLY A 178 13.63 2.38 15.08
N ARG A 179 14.45 2.04 14.08
CA ARG A 179 15.29 3.02 13.34
C ARG A 179 15.31 2.72 11.84
N PRO A 180 14.88 3.70 10.97
CA PRO A 180 14.30 5.03 11.31
C PRO A 180 13.02 4.93 12.14
N ARG A 181 12.60 6.04 12.75
CA ARG A 181 11.29 6.15 13.38
C ARG A 181 10.21 6.00 12.31
N VAL A 182 9.36 4.99 12.43
CA VAL A 182 8.25 4.77 11.51
C VAL A 182 7.01 5.49 12.02
N ILE A 183 6.43 6.36 11.18
CA ILE A 183 5.22 7.12 11.49
C ILE A 183 4.14 6.74 10.47
N GLY A 184 3.00 6.32 10.98
CA GLY A 184 1.82 6.04 10.16
C GLY A 184 1.08 7.31 9.76
N VAL A 185 0.54 7.34 8.56
CA VAL A 185 -0.34 8.42 8.09
C VAL A 185 -1.63 7.83 7.57
N GLU A 186 -2.75 8.21 8.16
CA GLU A 186 -4.07 7.73 7.80
C GLU A 186 -4.99 8.87 7.34
N PRO A 187 -5.87 8.64 6.36
CA PRO A 187 -6.98 9.55 6.09
C PRO A 187 -7.87 9.67 7.32
N ALA A 188 -8.28 10.88 7.67
CA ALA A 188 -9.19 11.12 8.82
C ALA A 188 -10.52 10.36 8.70
N HIS A 189 -10.94 10.04 7.47
CA HIS A 189 -12.15 9.27 7.19
C HIS A 189 -11.94 7.75 7.21
N ALA A 190 -10.70 7.27 7.42
CA ALA A 190 -10.36 5.85 7.53
C ALA A 190 -9.23 5.62 8.58
N PRO A 191 -9.45 5.97 9.87
CA PRO A 191 -8.43 5.96 10.92
C PRO A 191 -8.30 4.57 11.58
N THR A 192 -8.02 3.54 10.80
CA THR A 192 -8.06 2.13 11.22
C THR A 192 -7.04 1.79 12.30
N LEU A 193 -5.77 2.17 12.10
CA LEU A 193 -4.71 1.90 13.06
C LEU A 193 -4.81 2.80 14.29
N SER A 194 -5.17 4.07 14.11
CA SER A 194 -5.41 5.00 15.23
C SER A 194 -6.45 4.43 16.20
N ARG A 195 -7.59 3.97 15.67
CA ARG A 195 -8.65 3.37 16.48
C ARG A 195 -8.22 2.06 17.14
N ALA A 196 -7.44 1.24 16.44
CA ALA A 196 -6.92 0.00 17.00
C ALA A 196 -5.94 0.28 18.16
N LEU A 197 -5.05 1.28 18.01
CA LEU A 197 -4.12 1.67 19.07
C LEU A 197 -4.83 2.26 20.30
N GLU A 198 -5.84 3.11 20.08
CA GLU A 198 -6.70 3.63 21.16
C GLU A 198 -7.43 2.51 21.91
N ALA A 199 -7.95 1.51 21.18
CA ALA A 199 -8.67 0.38 21.78
C ALA A 199 -7.75 -0.72 22.36
N GLY A 200 -6.45 -0.67 22.08
CA GLY A 200 -5.48 -1.71 22.48
C GLY A 200 -5.63 -3.04 21.71
N LYS A 201 -6.47 -3.08 20.68
CA LYS A 201 -6.74 -4.26 19.82
C LYS A 201 -7.31 -3.82 18.47
N PRO A 202 -7.22 -4.63 17.42
CA PRO A 202 -7.93 -4.37 16.16
C PRO A 202 -9.44 -4.21 16.38
N VAL A 203 -9.98 -3.09 15.91
CA VAL A 203 -11.42 -2.75 15.96
C VAL A 203 -11.88 -2.19 14.63
N ASP A 204 -13.18 -2.23 14.39
CA ASP A 204 -13.76 -1.63 13.20
C ASP A 204 -13.70 -0.11 13.26
N ALA A 205 -13.34 0.51 12.15
CA ALA A 205 -13.27 1.95 11.97
C ALA A 205 -14.09 2.38 10.73
N PRO A 206 -14.42 3.67 10.60
CA PRO A 206 -14.93 4.22 9.35
C PRO A 206 -13.99 3.88 8.18
N ALA A 207 -14.58 3.75 6.98
CA ALA A 207 -13.86 3.39 5.77
C ALA A 207 -14.38 4.26 4.61
N GLY A 208 -13.83 5.46 4.47
CA GLY A 208 -14.27 6.45 3.51
C GLY A 208 -13.17 7.39 3.05
N GLY A 209 -13.57 8.51 2.42
CA GLY A 209 -12.66 9.52 1.90
C GLY A 209 -12.10 9.18 0.51
N ILE A 210 -11.31 10.12 -0.03
CA ILE A 210 -10.79 10.01 -1.42
C ILE A 210 -9.78 8.89 -1.61
N ALA A 211 -9.14 8.43 -0.54
CA ALA A 211 -8.18 7.33 -0.55
C ALA A 211 -8.81 5.96 -0.26
N ALA A 212 -10.14 5.85 -0.21
CA ALA A 212 -10.86 4.63 0.15
C ALA A 212 -10.51 3.43 -0.76
N ASP A 213 -10.21 3.66 -2.02
CA ASP A 213 -9.79 2.62 -2.97
C ASP A 213 -8.56 1.82 -2.56
N SER A 214 -7.69 2.39 -1.73
CA SER A 214 -6.41 1.77 -1.34
C SER A 214 -6.15 1.77 0.16
N LEU A 215 -6.76 2.66 0.94
CA LEU A 215 -6.46 2.85 2.36
C LEU A 215 -7.68 2.67 3.31
N ALA A 216 -8.79 2.11 2.86
CA ALA A 216 -9.99 2.01 3.69
C ALA A 216 -10.50 0.58 3.95
N PRO A 217 -9.68 -0.37 4.45
CA PRO A 217 -10.25 -1.53 5.11
C PRO A 217 -10.88 -1.09 6.44
N ARG A 218 -11.91 -1.79 6.87
CA ARG A 218 -12.62 -1.45 8.12
C ARG A 218 -11.82 -1.78 9.37
N ARG A 219 -10.77 -2.60 9.27
CA ARG A 219 -9.97 -3.08 10.40
C ARG A 219 -8.54 -3.32 9.97
N VAL A 220 -7.58 -3.04 10.84
CA VAL A 220 -6.17 -3.44 10.63
C VAL A 220 -5.99 -4.94 10.80
N GLY A 221 -4.91 -5.48 10.22
CA GLY A 221 -4.55 -6.88 10.36
C GLY A 221 -4.19 -7.27 11.80
N GLU A 222 -4.56 -8.46 12.19
CA GLU A 222 -4.23 -9.03 13.52
C GLU A 222 -2.71 -9.29 13.65
N LEU A 223 -2.06 -9.76 12.57
CA LEU A 223 -0.63 -10.05 12.57
C LEU A 223 0.24 -8.80 12.67
N MET A 224 -0.19 -7.69 12.03
CA MET A 224 0.58 -6.45 12.06
C MET A 224 0.41 -5.65 13.35
N PHE A 225 -0.68 -5.85 14.09
CA PHE A 225 -1.01 -5.03 15.25
C PHE A 225 0.03 -5.09 16.38
N PRO A 226 0.53 -6.27 16.82
CA PRO A 226 1.62 -6.33 17.79
C PRO A 226 2.91 -5.65 17.30
N ILE A 227 3.21 -5.74 16.00
CA ILE A 227 4.34 -5.04 15.38
C ILE A 227 4.14 -3.52 15.45
N ALA A 228 2.93 -3.06 15.15
CA ALA A 228 2.59 -1.64 15.23
C ALA A 228 2.78 -1.09 16.64
N ARG A 229 2.30 -1.80 17.65
CA ARG A 229 2.46 -1.41 19.06
C ARG A 229 3.93 -1.33 19.52
N ALA A 230 4.78 -2.19 18.97
CA ALA A 230 6.18 -2.26 19.34
C ALA A 230 7.07 -1.25 18.60
N HIS A 231 6.77 -0.95 17.33
CA HIS A 231 7.73 -0.31 16.44
C HIS A 231 7.19 0.91 15.67
N ILE A 232 5.88 1.23 15.73
CA ILE A 232 5.34 2.45 15.14
C ILE A 232 5.32 3.54 16.19
N SER A 233 6.03 4.64 15.93
CA SER A 233 6.21 5.73 16.88
C SER A 233 4.91 6.48 17.17
N ARG A 234 4.13 6.78 16.12
CA ARG A 234 2.81 7.42 16.19
C ARG A 234 2.06 7.28 14.88
N VAL A 235 0.77 7.61 14.89
CA VAL A 235 -0.07 7.70 13.70
C VAL A 235 -0.64 9.11 13.61
N LEU A 236 -0.60 9.68 12.40
CA LEU A 236 -1.11 11.02 12.09
C LEU A 236 -2.34 10.90 11.20
N LEU A 237 -3.33 11.72 11.45
CA LEU A 237 -4.53 11.82 10.63
C LEU A 237 -4.44 13.02 9.70
N VAL A 238 -4.78 12.82 8.42
CA VAL A 238 -4.76 13.86 7.39
C VAL A 238 -6.11 13.97 6.70
N SER A 239 -6.49 15.17 6.29
CA SER A 239 -7.75 15.41 5.58
C SER A 239 -7.65 15.02 4.11
N ASP A 240 -8.81 14.77 3.47
CA ASP A 240 -8.89 14.55 2.02
C ASP A 240 -8.34 15.74 1.22
N ALA A 241 -8.54 16.97 1.72
CA ALA A 241 -7.98 18.18 1.10
C ALA A 241 -6.45 18.18 1.15
N ALA A 242 -5.85 17.78 2.29
CA ALA A 242 -4.40 17.65 2.42
C ALA A 242 -3.82 16.62 1.46
N ILE A 243 -4.51 15.49 1.27
CA ILE A 243 -4.09 14.46 0.32
C ILE A 243 -4.12 14.97 -1.12
N ARG A 244 -5.15 15.73 -1.52
CA ARG A 244 -5.22 16.35 -2.85
C ARG A 244 -4.08 17.33 -3.09
N LEU A 245 -3.85 18.24 -2.14
CA LEU A 245 -2.73 19.18 -2.21
C LEU A 245 -1.37 18.47 -2.30
N ALA A 246 -1.22 17.33 -1.62
CA ALA A 246 -0.01 16.52 -1.73
C ALA A 246 0.13 15.87 -3.13
N GLN A 247 -0.97 15.43 -3.76
CA GLN A 247 -0.93 14.95 -5.15
C GLN A 247 -0.49 16.05 -6.11
N ASP A 248 -1.06 17.25 -5.98
CA ASP A 248 -0.70 18.42 -6.79
C ASP A 248 0.77 18.78 -6.60
N ALA A 249 1.25 18.87 -5.36
CA ALA A 249 2.64 19.19 -5.05
C ALA A 249 3.65 18.16 -5.59
N LEU A 250 3.32 16.85 -5.52
CA LEU A 250 4.14 15.79 -6.13
C LEU A 250 4.21 15.93 -7.65
N TRP A 251 3.11 16.32 -8.29
CA TRP A 251 3.07 16.58 -9.72
C TRP A 251 3.85 17.86 -10.08
N ASP A 252 3.60 18.96 -9.39
CA ASP A 252 4.20 20.25 -9.73
C ASP A 252 5.71 20.26 -9.53
N THR A 253 6.20 19.59 -8.49
CA THR A 253 7.63 19.59 -8.16
C THR A 253 8.39 18.44 -8.81
N LEU A 254 7.85 17.20 -8.75
CA LEU A 254 8.58 16.01 -9.18
C LEU A 254 8.05 15.39 -10.47
N ARG A 255 6.94 15.88 -11.01
CA ARG A 255 6.21 15.26 -12.14
C ARG A 255 5.79 13.81 -11.83
N VAL A 256 5.48 13.53 -10.57
CA VAL A 256 5.05 12.22 -10.09
C VAL A 256 3.54 12.20 -9.93
N VAL A 257 2.87 11.29 -10.65
CA VAL A 257 1.43 11.05 -10.53
C VAL A 257 1.19 9.97 -9.49
N ALA A 258 0.73 10.35 -8.31
CA ALA A 258 0.37 9.42 -7.23
C ALA A 258 -1.16 9.28 -7.13
N GLU A 259 -1.65 8.07 -6.83
CA GLU A 259 -3.03 7.91 -6.37
C GLU A 259 -3.22 8.54 -4.98
N PRO A 260 -4.46 8.84 -4.53
CA PRO A 260 -4.68 9.46 -3.21
C PRO A 260 -3.98 8.72 -2.07
N GLY A 261 -4.09 7.40 -2.02
CA GLY A 261 -3.38 6.59 -1.01
C GLY A 261 -1.87 6.61 -1.16
N GLY A 262 -1.36 6.81 -2.38
CA GLY A 262 0.07 6.97 -2.65
C GLY A 262 0.63 8.29 -2.14
N ALA A 263 -0.17 9.36 -2.16
CA ALA A 263 0.22 10.70 -1.70
C ALA A 263 -0.01 10.91 -0.19
N ALA A 264 -0.78 10.05 0.47
CA ALA A 264 -1.19 10.24 1.86
C ALA A 264 -0.01 10.40 2.83
N ALA A 265 1.09 9.67 2.65
CA ALA A 265 2.27 9.82 3.51
C ALA A 265 2.88 11.22 3.41
N PHE A 266 2.98 11.78 2.21
CA PHE A 266 3.52 13.11 1.97
C PHE A 266 2.59 14.21 2.50
N SER A 267 1.28 13.97 2.51
CA SER A 267 0.32 14.96 3.01
C SER A 267 0.52 15.31 4.48
N ALA A 268 1.15 14.44 5.28
CA ALA A 268 1.50 14.77 6.66
C ALA A 268 2.52 15.93 6.75
N LEU A 269 3.49 15.97 5.85
CA LEU A 269 4.46 17.08 5.74
C LEU A 269 3.79 18.33 5.15
N SER A 270 3.15 18.20 3.99
CA SER A 270 2.61 19.34 3.25
C SER A 270 1.45 20.05 3.98
N SER A 271 0.77 19.38 4.91
CA SER A 271 -0.28 19.97 5.74
C SER A 271 0.21 20.48 7.10
N GLY A 272 1.48 20.23 7.46
CA GLY A 272 2.03 20.55 8.77
C GLY A 272 1.58 19.59 9.90
N ALA A 273 0.88 18.49 9.60
CA ALA A 273 0.57 17.45 10.59
C ALA A 273 1.83 16.75 11.12
N TYR A 274 2.89 16.75 10.34
CA TYR A 274 4.24 16.43 10.74
C TYR A 274 5.17 17.61 10.49
N ALA A 275 5.78 18.12 11.55
CA ALA A 275 6.84 19.12 11.49
C ALA A 275 8.18 18.44 11.82
N PRO A 276 9.10 18.33 10.84
CA PRO A 276 10.43 17.78 11.08
C PRO A 276 11.27 18.68 11.98
N GLU A 277 12.15 18.08 12.76
CA GLU A 277 13.19 18.80 13.50
C GLU A 277 14.25 19.37 12.55
N PRO A 278 14.97 20.45 12.93
CA PRO A 278 16.06 20.98 12.13
C PRO A 278 17.11 19.91 11.80
N GLY A 279 17.38 19.71 10.52
CA GLY A 279 18.34 18.72 10.02
C GLY A 279 17.84 17.28 10.00
N GLU A 280 16.61 17.03 10.40
CA GLU A 280 16.00 15.69 10.33
C GLU A 280 15.88 15.23 8.88
N ARG A 281 16.35 14.01 8.60
CA ARG A 281 16.28 13.38 7.29
C ARG A 281 15.04 12.51 7.19
N VAL A 282 14.05 12.98 6.41
CA VAL A 282 12.70 12.36 6.37
C VAL A 282 12.49 11.59 5.08
N GLY A 283 12.22 10.29 5.22
CA GLY A 283 11.76 9.44 4.12
C GLY A 283 10.23 9.48 3.99
N VAL A 284 9.74 9.43 2.75
CA VAL A 284 8.32 9.39 2.40
C VAL A 284 8.08 8.27 1.40
N VAL A 285 7.19 7.34 1.71
CA VAL A 285 6.81 6.27 0.78
C VAL A 285 5.65 6.71 -0.09
N VAL A 286 5.90 6.90 -1.40
CA VAL A 286 4.83 7.08 -2.41
C VAL A 286 4.40 5.71 -2.90
N SER A 287 3.37 5.17 -2.25
CA SER A 287 3.07 3.74 -2.24
C SER A 287 2.40 3.21 -3.51
N GLY A 288 1.75 4.06 -4.32
CA GLY A 288 1.05 3.65 -5.54
C GLY A 288 0.65 4.81 -6.45
N GLY A 289 0.45 4.50 -7.73
CA GLY A 289 0.06 5.45 -8.78
C GLY A 289 -1.09 4.96 -9.67
N ASN A 290 -1.89 4.00 -9.22
CA ASN A 290 -3.00 3.43 -9.99
C ASN A 290 -4.23 4.35 -9.96
N THR A 291 -4.11 5.53 -10.56
CA THR A 291 -5.17 6.52 -10.68
C THR A 291 -5.67 6.62 -12.13
N THR A 292 -6.93 6.99 -12.29
CA THR A 292 -7.55 7.37 -13.57
C THR A 292 -7.60 8.89 -13.78
N ALA A 293 -6.99 9.66 -12.86
CA ALA A 293 -7.00 11.13 -12.93
C ALA A 293 -6.14 11.70 -14.07
N VAL A 294 -5.25 10.88 -14.66
CA VAL A 294 -4.45 11.29 -15.82
C VAL A 294 -5.15 10.80 -17.08
N ASP A 295 -5.66 11.74 -17.86
CA ASP A 295 -6.24 11.50 -19.18
C ASP A 295 -5.31 12.08 -20.25
N PHE A 296 -4.86 11.22 -21.18
CA PHE A 296 -4.08 11.62 -22.35
C PHE A 296 -4.96 11.88 -23.58
N GLY A 297 -6.26 12.12 -23.40
CA GLY A 297 -7.21 12.38 -24.48
C GLY A 297 -7.54 11.13 -25.32
N ARG A 298 -7.52 9.95 -24.69
CA ARG A 298 -7.85 8.66 -25.33
C ARG A 298 -9.25 8.20 -24.99
#